data_ffa2e0ccb640f67d40210f8e898a21ab
#
_entry.id   ffa2e0ccb640f67d40210f8e898a21ab
#
_cell.length_a   1.000
_cell.length_b   1.000
_cell.length_c   1.000
_cell.angle_alpha   90.00
_cell.angle_beta   90.00
_cell.angle_gamma   90.00
#
_symmetry.space_group_name_H-M   'P 1'
#
loop_
_entity.id
_entity.type
_entity.pdbx_description
1 polymer ?
#
loop_
_entity_poly.entity_id
_entity_poly.type
_entity_poly.pdbx_seq_one_letter_code
_entity_poly.pdbx_strand_id
1 'polypeptide(L)'
;MTFPKKIREQVYNKYDGHCAYCGRKIDYKDMQVDHFIPQRRWNAERSNDISNLMPSCRSCNHYKRAHSLETFRRYIFEIPKKLKENYIYKIGLIYGNVIENEHPIKFYYEECEEKKYHDFNRTKKDC
;
A
#
# COMPACT_ATOMS: atom_id res chain seq x y z
N MET A 1 5.31 -10.33 -15.76
CA MET A 1 4.90 -11.70 -15.44
C MET A 1 3.41 -11.75 -15.20
N THR A 2 2.71 -12.71 -15.82
CA THR A 2 1.27 -12.86 -15.65
C THR A 2 0.99 -14.03 -14.70
N PHE A 3 0.25 -13.77 -13.63
CA PHE A 3 -0.14 -14.81 -12.69
C PHE A 3 -1.38 -15.55 -13.18
N PRO A 4 -1.53 -16.85 -12.87
CA PRO A 4 -2.75 -17.59 -13.18
C PRO A 4 -3.97 -16.93 -12.54
N LYS A 5 -5.13 -17.12 -13.18
CA LYS A 5 -6.40 -16.54 -12.70
C LYS A 5 -6.68 -16.87 -11.23
N LYS A 6 -6.48 -18.13 -10.84
CA LYS A 6 -6.71 -18.57 -9.46
C LYS A 6 -5.87 -17.78 -8.45
N ILE A 7 -4.60 -17.54 -8.78
CA ILE A 7 -3.70 -16.78 -7.91
C ILE A 7 -4.15 -15.33 -7.85
N ARG A 8 -4.50 -14.73 -8.99
CA ARG A 8 -4.99 -13.35 -9.03
C ARG A 8 -6.26 -13.18 -8.20
N GLU A 9 -7.17 -14.14 -8.26
CA GLU A 9 -8.39 -14.11 -7.46
C GLU A 9 -8.08 -14.18 -5.96
N GLN A 10 -7.17 -15.04 -5.56
CA GLN A 10 -6.74 -15.14 -4.16
C GLN A 10 -6.12 -13.84 -3.67
N VAL A 11 -5.28 -13.21 -4.48
CA VAL A 11 -4.66 -11.92 -4.13
C VAL A 11 -5.72 -10.83 -4.02
N TYR A 12 -6.64 -10.75 -4.98
CA TYR A 12 -7.71 -9.77 -4.99
C TYR A 12 -8.59 -9.86 -3.75
N ASN A 13 -8.87 -11.08 -3.31
CA ASN A 13 -9.74 -11.31 -2.16
C ASN A 13 -9.06 -11.15 -0.80
N LYS A 14 -7.74 -10.99 -0.76
CA LYS A 14 -7.03 -10.80 0.51
C LYS A 14 -7.56 -9.61 1.31
N TYR A 15 -7.92 -8.53 0.63
CA TYR A 15 -8.44 -7.31 1.25
C TYR A 15 -9.73 -6.86 0.58
N ASP A 16 -10.56 -7.83 0.20
CA ASP A 16 -11.92 -7.61 -0.33
C ASP A 16 -11.97 -6.63 -1.50
N GLY A 17 -11.01 -6.72 -2.41
CA GLY A 17 -10.97 -5.88 -3.61
C GLY A 17 -10.42 -4.49 -3.36
N HIS A 18 -9.74 -4.27 -2.25
CA HIS A 18 -9.10 -2.99 -1.94
C HIS A 18 -7.58 -3.06 -2.19
N CYS A 19 -7.01 -1.92 -2.52
CA CYS A 19 -5.55 -1.80 -2.58
C CYS A 19 -4.97 -1.97 -1.18
N ALA A 20 -3.99 -2.86 -1.04
CA ALA A 20 -3.37 -3.13 0.26
C ALA A 20 -2.68 -1.91 0.84
N TYR A 21 -2.32 -0.94 0.02
CA TYR A 21 -1.57 0.25 0.45
C TYR A 21 -2.47 1.45 0.69
N CYS A 22 -3.18 1.94 -0.31
CA CYS A 22 -4.00 3.15 -0.15
C CYS A 22 -5.44 2.87 0.31
N GLY A 23 -5.89 1.62 0.26
CA GLY A 23 -7.23 1.24 0.70
C GLY A 23 -8.35 1.53 -0.27
N ARG A 24 -8.08 2.12 -1.42
CA ARG A 24 -9.12 2.37 -2.41
C ARG A 24 -9.63 1.06 -2.99
N LYS A 25 -10.91 1.00 -3.29
CA LYS A 25 -11.47 -0.14 -3.99
C LYS A 25 -10.95 -0.17 -5.43
N ILE A 26 -10.58 -1.34 -5.91
CA ILE A 26 -10.08 -1.53 -7.28
C ILE A 26 -10.88 -2.62 -7.98
N ASP A 27 -11.12 -2.42 -9.27
CA ASP A 27 -11.74 -3.47 -10.07
C ASP A 27 -10.73 -4.59 -10.32
N TYR A 28 -11.23 -5.83 -10.36
CA TYR A 28 -10.38 -6.99 -10.55
C TYR A 28 -9.45 -6.86 -11.78
N LYS A 29 -9.99 -6.34 -12.88
CA LYS A 29 -9.21 -6.17 -14.13
C LYS A 29 -8.06 -5.17 -13.98
N ASP A 30 -8.18 -4.22 -13.06
CA ASP A 30 -7.20 -3.15 -12.87
C ASP A 30 -6.20 -3.45 -11.77
N MET A 31 -6.41 -4.54 -11.02
CA MET A 31 -5.52 -4.90 -9.92
C MET A 31 -4.12 -5.27 -10.45
N GLN A 32 -3.12 -4.70 -9.81
CA GLN A 32 -1.72 -5.12 -9.97
C GLN A 32 -1.36 -6.06 -8.83
N VAL A 33 -0.55 -7.07 -9.13
CA VAL A 33 -0.02 -7.96 -8.10
C VAL A 33 1.38 -7.47 -7.76
N ASP A 34 1.54 -6.98 -6.54
CA ASP A 34 2.81 -6.47 -6.06
C ASP A 34 3.50 -7.49 -5.16
N HIS A 35 4.83 -7.51 -5.21
CA HIS A 35 5.64 -8.32 -4.30
C HIS A 35 5.93 -7.47 -3.06
N PHE A 36 5.43 -7.91 -1.90
CA PHE A 36 5.67 -7.22 -0.63
C PHE A 36 7.15 -7.07 -0.36
N ILE A 37 7.90 -8.19 -0.53
CA ILE A 37 9.35 -8.17 -0.55
C ILE A 37 9.78 -8.28 -2.01
N PRO A 38 10.57 -7.32 -2.53
CA PRO A 38 10.93 -7.29 -3.95
C PRO A 38 11.61 -8.59 -4.43
N GLN A 39 11.33 -8.98 -5.66
CA GLN A 39 11.89 -10.20 -6.28
C GLN A 39 13.41 -10.22 -6.23
N ARG A 40 14.06 -9.08 -6.35
CA ARG A 40 15.52 -8.96 -6.33
C ARG A 40 16.16 -9.42 -5.01
N ARG A 41 15.36 -9.51 -3.93
CA ARG A 41 15.84 -9.89 -2.60
C ARG A 41 15.59 -11.36 -2.27
N TRP A 42 14.74 -12.02 -3.03
CA TRP A 42 14.36 -13.41 -2.82
C TRP A 42 14.46 -14.18 -4.15
N ASN A 43 14.59 -15.51 -4.07
CA ASN A 43 14.47 -16.34 -5.26
C ASN A 43 13.01 -16.32 -5.77
N ALA A 44 12.80 -16.73 -7.03
CA ALA A 44 11.49 -16.66 -7.68
C ALA A 44 10.42 -17.46 -6.93
N GLU A 45 10.78 -18.63 -6.42
CA GLU A 45 9.85 -19.49 -5.69
C GLU A 45 9.29 -18.78 -4.45
N ARG A 46 10.18 -18.20 -3.65
CA ARG A 46 9.82 -17.54 -2.40
C ARG A 46 9.11 -16.21 -2.65
N SER A 47 9.56 -15.44 -3.63
CA SER A 47 8.96 -14.14 -3.96
C SER A 47 7.54 -14.26 -4.50
N ASN A 48 7.23 -15.39 -5.17
CA ASN A 48 5.91 -15.64 -5.74
C ASN A 48 4.98 -16.43 -4.82
N ASP A 49 5.38 -16.65 -3.56
CA ASP A 49 4.50 -17.24 -2.56
C ASP A 49 3.31 -16.32 -2.31
N ILE A 50 2.11 -16.88 -2.18
CA ILE A 50 0.88 -16.09 -1.99
C ILE A 50 0.98 -15.13 -0.80
N SER A 51 1.72 -15.51 0.25
CA SER A 51 1.93 -14.66 1.41
C SER A 51 2.69 -13.38 1.09
N ASN A 52 3.48 -13.38 0.00
CA ASN A 52 4.26 -12.22 -0.45
C ASN A 52 3.58 -11.43 -1.55
N LEU A 53 2.40 -11.84 -2.01
CA LEU A 53 1.69 -11.16 -3.09
C LEU A 53 0.60 -10.27 -2.52
N MET A 54 0.59 -9.01 -2.93
CA MET A 54 -0.34 -8.00 -2.42
C MET A 54 -1.15 -7.41 -3.58
N PRO A 55 -2.47 -7.19 -3.37
CA PRO A 55 -3.25 -6.46 -4.36
C PRO A 55 -2.89 -4.98 -4.28
N SER A 56 -2.64 -4.37 -5.41
CA SER A 56 -2.26 -2.96 -5.46
C SER A 56 -2.98 -2.27 -6.60
N CYS A 57 -3.36 -1.01 -6.39
CA CYS A 57 -3.79 -0.17 -7.48
C CYS A 57 -2.59 0.26 -8.32
N ARG A 58 -2.85 0.67 -9.54
CA ARG A 58 -1.79 1.06 -10.48
C ARG A 58 -0.90 2.18 -9.93
N SER A 59 -1.51 3.17 -9.30
CA SER A 59 -0.77 4.33 -8.75
C SER A 59 0.20 3.92 -7.67
N CYS A 60 -0.26 3.11 -6.69
CA CYS A 60 0.60 2.66 -5.60
C CYS A 60 1.70 1.73 -6.11
N ASN A 61 1.35 0.82 -7.02
CA ASN A 61 2.33 -0.09 -7.59
C ASN A 61 3.43 0.67 -8.34
N HIS A 62 3.02 1.66 -9.12
CA HIS A 62 3.95 2.49 -9.89
C HIS A 62 4.88 3.29 -8.96
N TYR A 63 4.33 3.90 -7.91
CA TYR A 63 5.12 4.71 -6.99
C TYR A 63 6.06 3.87 -6.11
N LYS A 64 5.58 2.70 -5.68
CA LYS A 64 6.40 1.79 -4.88
C LYS A 64 7.54 1.16 -5.69
N ARG A 65 7.28 0.82 -6.95
CA ARG A 65 8.26 0.12 -7.81
C ARG A 65 8.78 -1.14 -7.12
N ALA A 66 10.10 -1.38 -7.17
CA ALA A 66 10.76 -2.51 -6.51
C ALA A 66 11.41 -2.10 -5.18
N HIS A 67 10.90 -1.06 -4.55
CA HIS A 67 11.41 -0.63 -3.24
C HIS A 67 10.80 -1.47 -2.12
N SER A 68 11.50 -1.48 -0.98
CA SER A 68 10.97 -2.09 0.23
C SER A 68 9.78 -1.28 0.73
N LEU A 69 8.98 -1.90 1.60
CA LEU A 69 7.83 -1.23 2.21
C LEU A 69 8.26 0.03 2.97
N GLU A 70 9.35 -0.04 3.72
CA GLU A 70 9.81 1.10 4.53
C GLU A 70 10.32 2.23 3.65
N THR A 71 10.98 1.93 2.53
CA THR A 71 11.38 2.95 1.56
C THR A 71 10.15 3.60 0.92
N PHE A 72 9.14 2.80 0.58
CA PHE A 72 7.88 3.30 0.04
C PHE A 72 7.19 4.23 1.03
N ARG A 73 7.09 3.82 2.30
CA ARG A 73 6.52 4.62 3.39
C ARG A 73 7.22 5.97 3.52
N ARG A 74 8.54 5.95 3.52
CA ARG A 74 9.35 7.17 3.61
C ARG A 74 9.12 8.10 2.43
N TYR A 75 9.05 7.56 1.22
CA TYR A 75 8.81 8.36 0.03
C TYR A 75 7.46 9.07 0.07
N ILE A 76 6.42 8.39 0.55
CA ILE A 76 5.10 9.02 0.71
C ILE A 76 5.17 10.11 1.77
N PHE A 77 5.80 9.82 2.90
CA PHE A 77 5.94 10.80 4.00
C PHE A 77 6.68 12.06 3.53
N GLU A 78 7.65 11.91 2.64
CA GLU A 78 8.47 13.02 2.14
C GLU A 78 7.84 13.79 0.97
N ILE A 79 6.63 13.42 0.51
CA ILE A 79 6.01 14.11 -0.63
C ILE A 79 5.90 15.61 -0.42
N PRO A 80 5.42 16.13 0.71
CA PRO A 80 5.34 17.59 0.90
C PRO A 80 6.69 18.28 0.76
N LYS A 81 7.77 17.65 1.25
CA LYS A 81 9.13 18.19 1.12
C LYS A 81 9.54 18.29 -0.36
N LYS A 82 9.23 17.28 -1.16
CA LYS A 82 9.52 17.29 -2.60
C LYS A 82 8.71 18.35 -3.33
N LEU A 83 7.44 18.52 -2.94
CA LEU A 83 6.57 19.53 -3.54
C LEU A 83 7.05 20.94 -3.27
N LYS A 84 7.75 21.19 -2.17
CA LYS A 84 8.29 22.51 -1.84
C LYS A 84 9.31 23.04 -2.85
N GLU A 85 9.85 22.17 -3.67
CA GLU A 85 10.74 22.59 -4.78
C GLU A 85 9.95 23.25 -5.91
N ASN A 86 8.63 23.06 -5.95
CA ASN A 86 7.75 23.63 -6.95
C ASN A 86 7.29 25.03 -6.51
N TYR A 87 7.53 26.04 -7.36
CA TYR A 87 7.19 27.42 -7.04
C TYR A 87 5.70 27.62 -6.79
N ILE A 88 4.84 27.02 -7.60
CA ILE A 88 3.38 27.14 -7.46
C ILE A 88 2.94 26.58 -6.10
N TYR A 89 3.52 25.46 -5.68
CA TYR A 89 3.22 24.85 -4.39
C TYR A 89 3.58 25.80 -3.24
N LYS A 90 4.75 26.45 -3.33
CA LYS A 90 5.18 27.44 -2.32
C LYS A 90 4.22 28.61 -2.24
N ILE A 91 3.74 29.10 -3.37
CA ILE A 91 2.76 30.19 -3.39
C ILE A 91 1.47 29.74 -2.72
N GLY A 92 1.01 28.51 -3.00
CA GLY A 92 -0.18 27.95 -2.35
C GLY A 92 -0.07 27.89 -0.83
N LEU A 93 1.11 27.55 -0.33
CA LEU A 93 1.36 27.53 1.13
C LEU A 93 1.30 28.95 1.73
N ILE A 94 1.89 29.93 1.04
CA ILE A 94 1.89 31.33 1.51
C ILE A 94 0.47 31.88 1.62
N TYR A 95 -0.38 31.61 0.63
CA TYR A 95 -1.76 32.11 0.62
C TYR A 95 -2.73 31.24 1.39
N GLY A 96 -2.28 30.09 1.91
CA GLY A 96 -3.10 29.23 2.76
C GLY A 96 -4.12 28.38 2.03
N ASN A 97 -4.11 28.35 0.68
CA ASN A 97 -4.98 27.45 -0.05
C ASN A 97 -4.39 26.03 -0.23
N VAL A 98 -3.13 25.86 0.15
CA VAL A 98 -2.49 24.55 0.31
C VAL A 98 -2.06 24.42 1.77
N ILE A 99 -2.48 23.34 2.40
CA ILE A 99 -2.17 23.05 3.79
C ILE A 99 -1.50 21.68 3.83
N GLU A 100 -0.33 21.60 4.49
CA GLU A 100 0.34 20.32 4.69
C GLU A 100 -0.22 19.66 5.95
N ASN A 101 -0.50 18.37 5.83
CA ASN A 101 -0.93 17.56 6.97
C ASN A 101 0.13 16.50 7.22
N GLU A 102 1.05 16.78 8.13
CA GLU A 102 2.08 15.83 8.50
C GLU A 102 1.49 14.78 9.44
N HIS A 103 1.58 13.52 9.03
CA HIS A 103 1.08 12.40 9.82
C HIS A 103 1.88 11.14 9.46
N PRO A 104 1.93 10.14 10.37
CA PRO A 104 2.53 8.86 10.05
C PRO A 104 1.80 8.20 8.90
N ILE A 105 2.54 7.57 8.01
CA ILE A 105 1.95 6.84 6.88
C ILE A 105 1.62 5.43 7.34
N LYS A 106 0.34 5.09 7.24
CA LYS A 106 -0.16 3.77 7.61
C LYS A 106 -0.86 3.16 6.40
N PHE A 107 -0.47 1.95 6.05
CA PHE A 107 -1.06 1.27 4.91
C PHE A 107 -2.35 0.54 5.29
N TYR A 108 -3.23 0.38 4.33
CA TYR A 108 -4.53 -0.25 4.54
C TYR A 108 -4.40 -1.67 5.11
N TYR A 109 -3.44 -2.46 4.62
CA TYR A 109 -3.26 -3.81 5.13
C TYR A 109 -2.89 -3.80 6.62
N GLU A 110 -2.13 -2.80 7.06
CA GLU A 110 -1.77 -2.63 8.47
C GLU A 110 -3.00 -2.31 9.31
N GLU A 111 -3.88 -1.44 8.80
CA GLU A 111 -5.15 -1.13 9.48
C GLU A 111 -6.03 -2.36 9.58
N CYS A 112 -6.10 -3.18 8.53
CA CYS A 112 -6.86 -4.43 8.54
C CYS A 112 -6.33 -5.41 9.58
N GLU A 113 -5.02 -5.55 9.67
CA GLU A 113 -4.38 -6.44 10.65
C GLU A 113 -4.62 -5.98 12.07
N GLU A 114 -4.52 -4.67 12.33
CA GLU A 114 -4.81 -4.11 13.65
C GLU A 114 -6.26 -4.34 14.06
N LYS A 115 -7.19 -4.16 13.13
CA LYS A 115 -8.61 -4.40 13.38
C LYS A 115 -8.85 -5.85 13.77
N LYS A 116 -8.25 -6.80 13.03
CA LYS A 116 -8.35 -8.22 13.35
C LYS A 116 -7.79 -8.52 14.74
N TYR A 117 -6.68 -7.93 15.10
CA TYR A 117 -6.06 -8.10 16.41
C TYR A 117 -6.98 -7.58 17.51
N HIS A 118 -7.56 -6.40 17.37
CA HIS A 118 -8.50 -5.83 18.34
C HIS A 118 -9.75 -6.67 18.47
N ASP A 119 -10.32 -7.12 17.37
CA ASP A 119 -11.51 -7.98 17.38
C ASP A 119 -11.22 -9.30 18.10
N PHE A 120 -10.06 -9.89 17.84
CA PHE A 120 -9.62 -11.13 18.50
C PHE A 120 -9.50 -10.94 20.01
N ASN A 121 -8.85 -9.87 20.46
CA ASN A 121 -8.69 -9.57 21.88
C ASN A 121 -10.01 -9.24 22.56
N ARG A 122 -10.90 -8.55 21.87
CA ARG A 122 -12.24 -8.23 22.36
C ARG A 122 -13.04 -9.50 22.61
N THR A 123 -12.98 -10.45 21.67
CA THR A 123 -13.65 -11.74 21.81
C THR A 123 -13.11 -12.52 23.00
N LYS A 124 -11.81 -12.49 23.25
CA LYS A 124 -11.20 -13.15 24.40
C LYS A 124 -11.64 -12.55 25.73
N LYS A 125 -11.83 -11.24 25.78
CA LYS A 125 -12.26 -10.56 27.02
C LYS A 125 -13.70 -10.85 27.38
N ASP A 126 -14.51 -11.21 26.39
CA ASP A 126 -15.93 -11.52 26.59
C ASP A 126 -16.16 -13.00 26.96
N CYS A 127 -15.10 -13.77 27.05
CA CYS A 127 -15.11 -15.12 27.57
C CYS A 127 -14.72 -15.11 29.06
#